data_72adcb637b901aa3bca22ade4be1dd2e
#
_entry.id   72adcb637b901aa3bca22ade4be1dd2e
#
_cell.length_a   1.000
_cell.length_b   1.000
_cell.length_c   1.000
_cell.angle_alpha   90.00
_cell.angle_beta   90.00
_cell.angle_gamma   90.00
#
_symmetry.space_group_name_H-M   'P 1'
#
loop_
_entity.id
_entity.type
_entity.pdbx_description
1 polymer ?
#
loop_
_entity_poly.entity_id
_entity_poly.type
_entity_poly.pdbx_seq_one_letter_code
_entity_poly.pdbx_strand_id
1 'polypeptide(L)'
;AARCEGGTEAGGSESREIDSCKIDTGQEGQLMVVYTGDGAPVLEAKDLVAGYLPGINILNGCNVRAYPGELIGIIGPNGAGKSTLLKAIFGLVPVRGGSVTLAGQDITNSKANRLVQLGVGFVPQNNNVFPTLTIEENLQMGLYLRPRLLAQRLAAMYELFPVLGERRSQRAGGLSGGERQSVAMARALMMDPSVLLLDEPSAGLSPVRQDETFLRTRRINATGVSVVMVEQNARRCLQICDRGYVLDQGRDSHSGTGHELADDPKVIELYLGTLADEV
;
A
#
# COMPACT_ATOMS: atom_id res chain seq x y z
N ALA A 1 43.41 -28.72 -43.31
CA ALA A 1 43.53 -30.17 -43.16
C ALA A 1 43.18 -30.57 -41.73
N ALA A 2 42.27 -31.57 -41.64
CA ALA A 2 41.96 -32.45 -40.52
C ALA A 2 41.26 -31.80 -39.31
N ARG A 3 39.96 -32.04 -39.07
CA ARG A 3 39.25 -33.22 -38.51
C ARG A 3 39.77 -33.71 -37.16
N CYS A 4 38.86 -33.73 -36.17
CA CYS A 4 38.23 -34.81 -35.44
C CYS A 4 37.42 -34.21 -34.29
N GLU A 5 36.13 -34.36 -34.18
CA GLU A 5 35.27 -35.47 -33.75
C GLU A 5 35.41 -35.89 -32.26
N GLY A 6 34.27 -35.85 -31.61
CA GLY A 6 33.82 -36.73 -30.54
C GLY A 6 33.98 -36.14 -29.15
N GLY A 7 32.99 -35.96 -28.35
CA GLY A 7 31.80 -36.68 -28.00
C GLY A 7 31.50 -36.55 -26.54
N THR A 8 30.23 -36.57 -26.21
CA THR A 8 29.55 -37.03 -24.98
C THR A 8 29.55 -36.13 -23.73
N GLU A 9 28.38 -35.57 -23.52
CA GLU A 9 27.47 -35.66 -22.35
C GLU A 9 28.08 -35.64 -20.95
N ALA A 10 27.69 -34.60 -20.18
CA ALA A 10 27.15 -34.81 -18.85
C ALA A 10 26.55 -33.52 -18.28
N GLY A 11 25.25 -33.57 -18.00
CA GLY A 11 24.65 -33.02 -16.80
C GLY A 11 24.82 -31.51 -16.53
N GLY A 12 24.19 -30.66 -17.29
CA GLY A 12 24.00 -29.26 -16.93
C GLY A 12 22.86 -29.16 -15.91
N SER A 13 23.21 -28.88 -14.66
CA SER A 13 22.26 -28.27 -13.74
C SER A 13 21.98 -26.86 -14.26
N GLU A 14 20.82 -26.65 -14.90
CA GLU A 14 20.29 -25.33 -15.13
C GLU A 14 20.05 -24.64 -13.78
N SER A 15 21.02 -23.86 -13.34
CA SER A 15 20.79 -22.81 -12.38
C SER A 15 19.88 -21.78 -13.06
N ARG A 16 18.59 -21.84 -12.76
CA ARG A 16 17.65 -20.78 -13.07
C ARG A 16 18.17 -19.53 -12.37
N GLU A 17 18.79 -18.64 -13.14
CA GLU A 17 19.02 -17.27 -12.72
C GLU A 17 17.64 -16.67 -12.41
N ILE A 18 17.42 -16.39 -11.12
CA ILE A 18 16.30 -15.61 -10.66
C ILE A 18 16.57 -14.20 -11.17
N ASP A 19 15.91 -13.83 -12.26
CA ASP A 19 16.00 -12.47 -12.82
C ASP A 19 15.54 -11.49 -11.73
N SER A 20 16.55 -10.84 -11.19
CA SER A 20 16.42 -9.82 -10.14
C SER A 20 15.68 -8.60 -10.72
N CYS A 21 14.70 -8.11 -9.97
CA CYS A 21 14.07 -6.81 -10.16
C CYS A 21 15.14 -5.73 -10.40
N LYS A 22 15.14 -5.12 -11.58
CA LYS A 22 16.08 -4.04 -11.92
C LYS A 22 15.41 -2.71 -11.62
N ILE A 23 16.06 -1.91 -10.77
CA ILE A 23 15.73 -0.50 -10.67
C ILE A 23 16.35 0.17 -11.91
N ASP A 24 15.50 0.55 -12.87
CA ASP A 24 15.95 1.26 -14.05
C ASP A 24 15.91 2.77 -13.78
N THR A 25 17.01 3.46 -14.08
CA THR A 25 17.05 4.91 -14.11
C THR A 25 16.60 5.34 -15.49
N GLY A 26 15.31 5.62 -15.65
CA GLY A 26 14.75 6.20 -16.88
C GLY A 26 15.44 7.52 -17.24
N GLN A 27 15.24 7.99 -18.48
CA GLN A 27 15.94 9.14 -19.11
C GLN A 27 15.92 10.46 -18.32
N GLU A 28 15.24 10.56 -17.17
CA GLU A 28 15.17 11.73 -16.30
C GLU A 28 15.59 11.45 -14.84
N GLY A 29 16.37 10.39 -14.57
CA GLY A 29 16.81 10.07 -13.21
C GLY A 29 15.67 9.51 -12.31
N GLN A 30 14.62 8.99 -12.92
CA GLN A 30 13.48 8.38 -12.24
C GLN A 30 13.87 6.97 -11.83
N LEU A 31 13.95 6.72 -10.53
CA LEU A 31 13.97 5.35 -10.01
C LEU A 31 12.57 4.76 -10.23
N MET A 32 12.34 4.13 -11.36
CA MET A 32 11.15 3.32 -11.59
C MET A 32 11.47 1.89 -11.22
N VAL A 33 10.68 1.31 -10.33
CA VAL A 33 10.69 -0.13 -10.11
C VAL A 33 9.95 -0.76 -11.29
N VAL A 34 10.71 -1.23 -12.29
CA VAL A 34 10.15 -1.98 -13.43
C VAL A 34 10.01 -3.44 -13.01
N TYR A 35 8.77 -3.90 -12.96
CA TYR A 35 8.44 -5.29 -12.72
C TYR A 35 8.65 -6.14 -13.98
N THR A 36 9.56 -7.09 -13.92
CA THR A 36 9.65 -8.19 -14.87
C THR A 36 8.94 -9.40 -14.29
N GLY A 37 7.67 -9.45 -14.44
CA GLY A 37 6.63 -10.32 -14.02
C GLY A 37 6.85 -11.82 -13.79
N ASP A 38 7.59 -12.22 -12.76
CA ASP A 38 7.74 -13.64 -12.40
C ASP A 38 7.31 -13.95 -10.94
N GLY A 39 6.13 -13.49 -10.53
CA GLY A 39 5.54 -13.93 -9.26
C GLY A 39 6.22 -13.42 -7.98
N ALA A 40 7.17 -12.48 -8.07
CA ALA A 40 7.80 -11.87 -6.91
C ALA A 40 6.92 -10.76 -6.31
N PRO A 41 6.84 -10.64 -4.97
CA PRO A 41 6.07 -9.58 -4.33
C PRO A 41 6.68 -8.20 -4.59
N VAL A 42 5.80 -7.19 -4.82
CA VAL A 42 6.21 -5.78 -4.91
C VAL A 42 6.62 -5.26 -3.54
N LEU A 43 5.90 -5.66 -2.53
CA LEU A 43 6.16 -5.33 -1.14
C LEU A 43 6.07 -6.60 -0.31
N GLU A 44 7.09 -6.85 0.50
CA GLU A 44 7.08 -7.95 1.46
C GLU A 44 7.52 -7.45 2.83
N ALA A 45 6.71 -7.72 3.84
CA ALA A 45 7.05 -7.63 5.25
C ALA A 45 7.18 -9.07 5.77
N LYS A 46 8.34 -9.41 6.33
CA LYS A 46 8.63 -10.78 6.80
C LYS A 46 9.07 -10.76 8.26
N ASP A 47 8.38 -11.57 9.08
CA ASP A 47 8.66 -11.76 10.51
C ASP A 47 8.81 -10.44 11.29
N LEU A 48 7.98 -9.43 10.94
CA LEU A 48 8.11 -8.09 11.49
C LEU A 48 7.85 -8.04 12.98
N VAL A 49 8.86 -7.57 13.72
CA VAL A 49 8.77 -7.19 15.13
C VAL A 49 8.98 -5.69 15.22
N ALA A 50 7.98 -4.94 15.69
CA ALA A 50 8.01 -3.49 15.74
C ALA A 50 7.16 -2.92 16.90
N GLY A 51 7.48 -1.70 17.33
CA GLY A 51 6.72 -0.99 18.36
C GLY A 51 7.28 0.39 18.63
N TYR A 52 6.46 1.26 19.25
CA TYR A 52 6.81 2.66 19.49
C TYR A 52 7.84 2.87 20.60
N LEU A 53 7.77 2.07 21.67
CA LEU A 53 8.63 2.22 22.85
C LEU A 53 9.65 1.08 22.93
N PRO A 54 10.89 1.35 23.38
CA PRO A 54 11.88 0.31 23.62
C PRO A 54 11.34 -0.82 24.51
N GLY A 55 11.56 -2.07 24.11
CA GLY A 55 11.10 -3.24 24.87
C GLY A 55 9.63 -3.59 24.75
N ILE A 56 8.78 -2.73 24.14
CA ILE A 56 7.37 -3.01 23.93
C ILE A 56 7.13 -3.23 22.43
N ASN A 57 6.78 -4.46 22.07
CA ASN A 57 6.44 -4.82 20.71
C ASN A 57 4.92 -4.84 20.53
N ILE A 58 4.45 -4.25 19.45
CA ILE A 58 3.07 -4.31 18.99
C ILE A 58 2.94 -5.36 17.89
N LEU A 59 3.95 -5.43 17.01
CA LEU A 59 4.08 -6.51 16.04
C LEU A 59 5.03 -7.58 16.58
N ASN A 60 4.65 -8.84 16.42
CA ASN A 60 5.29 -10.00 17.01
C ASN A 60 5.59 -11.10 15.98
N GLY A 61 6.16 -10.76 14.83
CA GLY A 61 6.46 -11.67 13.73
C GLY A 61 5.35 -11.67 12.67
N CYS A 62 4.89 -10.47 12.27
CA CYS A 62 3.84 -10.30 11.28
C CYS A 62 4.39 -10.42 9.85
N ASN A 63 3.64 -11.10 8.97
CA ASN A 63 3.99 -11.30 7.57
C ASN A 63 2.89 -10.75 6.66
N VAL A 64 3.28 -9.95 5.64
CA VAL A 64 2.38 -9.46 4.60
C VAL A 64 3.13 -9.40 3.28
N ARG A 65 2.50 -9.86 2.21
CA ARG A 65 3.00 -9.76 0.84
C ARG A 65 1.96 -9.10 -0.04
N ALA A 66 2.40 -8.20 -0.88
CA ALA A 66 1.60 -7.62 -1.95
C ALA A 66 2.30 -7.85 -3.28
N TYR A 67 1.56 -8.30 -4.27
CA TYR A 67 2.06 -8.49 -5.64
C TYR A 67 1.72 -7.28 -6.52
N PRO A 68 2.37 -7.11 -7.69
CA PRO A 68 2.11 -5.99 -8.58
C PRO A 68 0.63 -5.88 -8.96
N GLY A 69 0.05 -4.69 -8.77
CA GLY A 69 -1.36 -4.42 -9.06
C GLY A 69 -2.37 -5.08 -8.13
N GLU A 70 -1.92 -5.76 -7.06
CA GLU A 70 -2.81 -6.43 -6.10
C GLU A 70 -3.36 -5.41 -5.07
N LEU A 71 -4.63 -5.58 -4.70
CA LEU A 71 -5.25 -4.86 -3.59
C LEU A 71 -5.31 -5.77 -2.37
N ILE A 72 -4.53 -5.44 -1.35
CA ILE A 72 -4.44 -6.17 -0.08
C ILE A 72 -5.32 -5.49 0.97
N GLY A 73 -6.16 -6.27 1.63
CA GLY A 73 -6.93 -5.86 2.80
C GLY A 73 -6.33 -6.43 4.10
N ILE A 74 -6.08 -5.59 5.09
CA ILE A 74 -5.64 -6.00 6.43
C ILE A 74 -6.74 -5.66 7.42
N ILE A 75 -7.33 -6.67 8.01
CA ILE A 75 -8.43 -6.57 8.98
C ILE A 75 -8.01 -7.12 10.34
N GLY A 76 -8.82 -6.91 11.34
CA GLY A 76 -8.61 -7.42 12.70
C GLY A 76 -9.12 -6.45 13.76
N PRO A 77 -9.15 -6.85 15.04
CA PRO A 77 -9.69 -6.04 16.12
C PRO A 77 -8.90 -4.75 16.37
N ASN A 78 -9.51 -3.85 17.12
CA ASN A 78 -8.81 -2.66 17.57
C ASN A 78 -7.63 -3.05 18.47
N GLY A 79 -6.47 -2.44 18.25
CA GLY A 79 -5.25 -2.79 18.97
C GLY A 79 -4.47 -3.98 18.41
N ALA A 80 -4.94 -4.65 17.36
CA ALA A 80 -4.23 -5.79 16.73
C ALA A 80 -2.88 -5.42 16.09
N GLY A 81 -2.59 -4.11 15.92
CA GLY A 81 -1.32 -3.65 15.33
C GLY A 81 -1.42 -3.23 13.86
N LYS A 82 -2.63 -3.16 13.28
CA LYS A 82 -2.87 -2.83 11.87
C LYS A 82 -2.17 -1.55 11.41
N SER A 83 -2.47 -0.42 12.02
CA SER A 83 -1.82 0.87 11.70
C SER A 83 -0.33 0.88 12.03
N THR A 84 0.08 0.10 13.04
CA THR A 84 1.50 -0.05 13.39
C THR A 84 2.25 -0.78 12.27
N LEU A 85 1.64 -1.76 11.64
CA LEU A 85 2.21 -2.49 10.51
C LEU A 85 2.46 -1.55 9.32
N LEU A 86 1.47 -0.77 8.89
CA LEU A 86 1.67 0.21 7.80
C LEU A 86 2.73 1.25 8.16
N LYS A 87 2.72 1.74 9.40
CA LYS A 87 3.72 2.73 9.87
C LYS A 87 5.13 2.12 9.95
N ALA A 88 5.27 0.84 10.33
CA ALA A 88 6.56 0.15 10.34
C ALA A 88 7.08 -0.05 8.90
N ILE A 89 6.23 -0.46 7.98
CA ILE A 89 6.56 -0.57 6.55
C ILE A 89 7.01 0.79 6.00
N PHE A 90 6.32 1.88 6.37
CA PHE A 90 6.63 3.24 5.91
C PHE A 90 7.74 3.93 6.72
N GLY A 91 8.44 3.22 7.60
CA GLY A 91 9.59 3.75 8.35
C GLY A 91 9.25 4.80 9.42
N LEU A 92 7.99 4.83 9.90
CA LEU A 92 7.51 5.71 10.99
C LEU A 92 7.56 5.03 12.36
N VAL A 93 7.67 3.71 12.40
CA VAL A 93 7.81 2.91 13.63
C VAL A 93 9.04 2.02 13.44
N PRO A 94 9.97 1.99 14.42
CA PRO A 94 11.19 1.21 14.28
C PRO A 94 10.90 -0.30 14.26
N VAL A 95 11.43 -0.96 13.23
CA VAL A 95 11.48 -2.41 13.09
C VAL A 95 12.69 -2.92 13.87
N ARG A 96 12.47 -3.87 14.78
CA ARG A 96 13.48 -4.48 15.66
C ARG A 96 13.85 -5.89 15.25
N GLY A 97 13.01 -6.55 14.45
CA GLY A 97 13.24 -7.88 13.90
C GLY A 97 12.46 -8.07 12.62
N GLY A 98 12.89 -9.00 11.80
CA GLY A 98 12.36 -9.21 10.48
C GLY A 98 12.86 -8.20 9.45
N SER A 99 12.22 -8.14 8.30
CA SER A 99 12.62 -7.26 7.19
C SER A 99 11.42 -6.75 6.40
N VAL A 100 11.61 -5.62 5.73
CA VAL A 100 10.69 -5.08 4.72
C VAL A 100 11.44 -4.94 3.41
N THR A 101 10.92 -5.51 2.33
CA THR A 101 11.50 -5.35 1.01
C THR A 101 10.50 -4.72 0.05
N LEU A 102 11.00 -3.88 -0.86
CA LEU A 102 10.27 -3.30 -1.97
C LEU A 102 10.95 -3.77 -3.26
N ALA A 103 10.24 -4.52 -4.10
CA ALA A 103 10.81 -5.08 -5.31
C ALA A 103 12.14 -5.82 -5.08
N GLY A 104 12.23 -6.61 -4.00
CA GLY A 104 13.42 -7.34 -3.59
C GLY A 104 14.51 -6.49 -2.91
N GLN A 105 14.40 -5.15 -2.95
CA GLN A 105 15.34 -4.27 -2.24
C GLN A 105 14.95 -4.15 -0.76
N ASP A 106 15.90 -4.35 0.15
CA ASP A 106 15.69 -4.09 1.58
C ASP A 106 15.49 -2.60 1.85
N ILE A 107 14.32 -2.27 2.43
CA ILE A 107 13.92 -0.93 2.83
C ILE A 107 13.68 -0.84 4.35
N THR A 108 14.06 -1.86 5.11
CA THR A 108 13.86 -1.93 6.56
C THR A 108 14.42 -0.69 7.25
N ASN A 109 13.61 -0.04 8.08
CA ASN A 109 13.97 1.20 8.77
C ASN A 109 14.43 2.36 7.84
N SER A 110 14.10 2.30 6.55
CA SER A 110 14.37 3.43 5.65
C SER A 110 13.54 4.64 6.05
N LYS A 111 14.09 5.83 5.87
CA LYS A 111 13.35 7.09 6.15
C LYS A 111 12.19 7.27 5.17
N ALA A 112 11.06 7.80 5.65
CA ALA A 112 9.84 8.00 4.86
C ALA A 112 10.09 8.80 3.55
N ASN A 113 10.94 9.83 3.57
CA ASN A 113 11.27 10.60 2.37
C ASN A 113 11.97 9.74 1.30
N ARG A 114 12.81 8.77 1.69
CA ARG A 114 13.42 7.81 0.75
C ARG A 114 12.37 6.84 0.21
N LEU A 115 11.46 6.36 1.05
CA LEU A 115 10.39 5.45 0.61
C LEU A 115 9.48 6.11 -0.42
N VAL A 116 9.14 7.40 -0.25
CA VAL A 116 8.40 8.17 -1.24
C VAL A 116 9.17 8.24 -2.58
N GLN A 117 10.49 8.46 -2.55
CA GLN A 117 11.33 8.44 -3.76
C GLN A 117 11.38 7.09 -4.45
N LEU A 118 11.31 5.99 -3.68
CA LEU A 118 11.28 4.62 -4.18
C LEU A 118 9.89 4.18 -4.66
N GLY A 119 8.87 5.04 -4.55
CA GLY A 119 7.53 4.78 -5.06
C GLY A 119 6.57 4.18 -4.03
N VAL A 120 6.76 4.44 -2.74
CA VAL A 120 5.78 4.09 -1.70
C VAL A 120 5.00 5.34 -1.29
N GLY A 121 3.69 5.35 -1.52
CA GLY A 121 2.76 6.36 -1.02
C GLY A 121 2.15 5.94 0.33
N PHE A 122 1.84 6.91 1.20
CA PHE A 122 1.17 6.66 2.47
C PHE A 122 0.09 7.68 2.75
N VAL A 123 -1.10 7.21 3.10
CA VAL A 123 -2.24 8.02 3.52
C VAL A 123 -2.58 7.66 4.96
N PRO A 124 -2.27 8.54 5.93
CA PRO A 124 -2.61 8.30 7.33
C PRO A 124 -4.10 8.48 7.59
N GLN A 125 -4.62 7.84 8.63
CA GLN A 125 -6.01 7.97 9.08
C GLN A 125 -6.37 9.42 9.45
N ASN A 126 -5.52 10.10 10.21
CA ASN A 126 -5.76 11.43 10.73
C ASN A 126 -4.73 12.45 10.22
N ASN A 127 -5.08 13.75 10.29
CA ASN A 127 -4.21 14.86 9.87
C ASN A 127 -3.69 14.69 8.44
N ASN A 128 -4.53 14.16 7.57
CA ASN A 128 -4.17 13.73 6.24
C ASN A 128 -4.22 14.84 5.18
N VAL A 129 -4.54 16.09 5.55
CA VAL A 129 -4.50 17.29 4.68
C VAL A 129 -3.92 18.50 5.42
N PHE A 130 -3.46 19.49 4.67
CA PHE A 130 -3.10 20.81 5.19
C PHE A 130 -4.34 21.72 5.11
N PRO A 131 -5.05 21.99 6.22
CA PRO A 131 -6.36 22.64 6.19
C PRO A 131 -6.33 24.10 5.74
N THR A 132 -5.20 24.78 5.91
CA THR A 132 -5.00 26.18 5.51
C THR A 132 -4.69 26.35 4.03
N LEU A 133 -4.22 25.28 3.37
CA LEU A 133 -3.91 25.26 1.95
C LEU A 133 -5.15 24.92 1.13
N THR A 134 -5.17 25.36 -0.13
CA THR A 134 -6.15 24.95 -1.12
C THR A 134 -5.98 23.46 -1.50
N ILE A 135 -6.94 22.90 -2.22
CA ILE A 135 -6.84 21.55 -2.78
C ILE A 135 -5.59 21.45 -3.67
N GLU A 136 -5.44 22.38 -4.61
CA GLU A 136 -4.29 22.38 -5.53
C GLU A 136 -2.95 22.50 -4.80
N GLU A 137 -2.83 23.39 -3.82
CA GLU A 137 -1.62 23.51 -2.99
C GLU A 137 -1.33 22.24 -2.18
N ASN A 138 -2.37 21.56 -1.66
CA ASN A 138 -2.20 20.25 -1.02
C ASN A 138 -1.61 19.22 -1.99
N LEU A 139 -2.08 19.18 -3.24
CA LEU A 139 -1.54 18.28 -4.26
C LEU A 139 -0.09 18.65 -4.62
N GLN A 140 0.20 19.93 -4.79
CA GLN A 140 1.57 20.42 -5.06
C GLN A 140 2.56 19.97 -3.98
N MET A 141 2.16 20.00 -2.71
CA MET A 141 2.98 19.49 -1.60
C MET A 141 3.33 18.01 -1.76
N GLY A 142 2.46 17.21 -2.40
CA GLY A 142 2.72 15.80 -2.71
C GLY A 142 3.81 15.58 -3.77
N LEU A 143 4.13 16.60 -4.58
CA LEU A 143 5.08 16.51 -5.70
C LEU A 143 6.35 17.35 -5.51
N TYR A 144 6.66 17.77 -4.28
CA TYR A 144 7.76 18.70 -4.00
C TYR A 144 9.13 18.21 -4.50
N LEU A 145 9.32 16.90 -4.65
CA LEU A 145 10.55 16.31 -5.19
C LEU A 145 10.67 16.39 -6.73
N ARG A 146 9.53 16.58 -7.44
CA ARG A 146 9.48 16.57 -8.92
C ARG A 146 8.63 17.73 -9.46
N PRO A 147 8.95 18.98 -9.15
CA PRO A 147 8.11 20.14 -9.50
C PRO A 147 7.87 20.32 -11.01
N ARG A 148 8.78 19.81 -11.85
CA ARG A 148 8.64 19.87 -13.32
C ARG A 148 7.45 19.08 -13.87
N LEU A 149 6.99 18.03 -13.14
CA LEU A 149 5.88 17.20 -13.54
C LEU A 149 4.51 17.73 -13.05
N LEU A 150 4.48 18.89 -12.39
CA LEU A 150 3.29 19.38 -11.69
C LEU A 150 2.05 19.44 -12.58
N ALA A 151 2.14 20.09 -13.74
CA ALA A 151 0.99 20.23 -14.63
C ALA A 151 0.43 18.88 -15.10
N GLN A 152 1.31 17.96 -15.47
CA GLN A 152 0.92 16.62 -15.91
C GLN A 152 0.26 15.83 -14.78
N ARG A 153 0.85 15.86 -13.58
CA ARG A 153 0.32 15.10 -12.43
C ARG A 153 -0.99 15.69 -11.90
N LEU A 154 -1.14 17.01 -11.89
CA LEU A 154 -2.41 17.65 -11.56
C LEU A 154 -3.51 17.25 -12.54
N ALA A 155 -3.24 17.23 -13.85
CA ALA A 155 -4.21 16.78 -14.84
C ALA A 155 -4.67 15.34 -14.58
N ALA A 156 -3.72 14.41 -14.36
CA ALA A 156 -4.03 13.02 -14.02
C ALA A 156 -4.85 12.89 -12.72
N MET A 157 -4.53 13.70 -11.69
CA MET A 157 -5.31 13.68 -10.46
C MET A 157 -6.72 14.23 -10.62
N TYR A 158 -6.91 15.26 -11.45
CA TYR A 158 -8.24 15.81 -11.72
C TYR A 158 -9.10 14.87 -12.60
N GLU A 159 -8.48 14.06 -13.44
CA GLU A 159 -9.17 12.97 -14.15
C GLU A 159 -9.63 11.88 -13.19
N LEU A 160 -8.76 11.44 -12.27
CA LEU A 160 -9.09 10.41 -11.29
C LEU A 160 -10.05 10.90 -10.18
N PHE A 161 -9.98 12.21 -9.84
CA PHE A 161 -10.78 12.87 -8.82
C PHE A 161 -11.42 14.18 -9.37
N PRO A 162 -12.44 14.13 -10.25
CA PRO A 162 -12.97 15.33 -10.94
C PRO A 162 -13.41 16.45 -9.99
N VAL A 163 -14.04 16.10 -8.87
CA VAL A 163 -14.48 17.06 -7.84
C VAL A 163 -13.33 17.91 -7.29
N LEU A 164 -12.11 17.37 -7.24
CA LEU A 164 -10.94 18.14 -6.79
C LEU A 164 -10.53 19.19 -7.83
N GLY A 165 -10.67 18.90 -9.12
CA GLY A 165 -10.41 19.83 -10.20
C GLY A 165 -11.39 21.00 -10.21
N GLU A 166 -12.68 20.70 -10.04
CA GLU A 166 -13.76 21.71 -9.99
C GLU A 166 -13.59 22.68 -8.81
N ARG A 167 -13.05 22.22 -7.70
CA ARG A 167 -12.92 22.97 -6.43
C ARG A 167 -11.47 23.25 -6.04
N ARG A 168 -10.55 23.24 -7.00
CA ARG A 168 -9.10 23.32 -6.78
C ARG A 168 -8.63 24.49 -5.91
N SER A 169 -9.32 25.65 -6.00
CA SER A 169 -9.00 26.85 -5.23
C SER A 169 -9.62 26.87 -3.82
N GLN A 170 -10.44 25.87 -3.46
CA GLN A 170 -11.07 25.81 -2.15
C GLN A 170 -10.05 25.33 -1.10
N ARG A 171 -10.07 25.94 0.09
CA ARG A 171 -9.24 25.52 1.23
C ARG A 171 -9.71 24.16 1.77
N ALA A 172 -8.75 23.27 2.05
CA ALA A 172 -9.03 21.90 2.49
C ALA A 172 -9.71 21.85 3.86
N GLY A 173 -9.56 22.87 4.71
CA GLY A 173 -10.24 22.92 6.01
C GLY A 173 -11.76 23.00 5.94
N GLY A 174 -12.32 23.52 4.85
CA GLY A 174 -13.78 23.61 4.62
C GLY A 174 -14.38 22.38 3.94
N LEU A 175 -13.60 21.33 3.66
CA LEU A 175 -14.05 20.12 3.00
C LEU A 175 -14.72 19.16 4.01
N SER A 176 -15.65 18.34 3.51
CA SER A 176 -16.19 17.19 4.26
C SER A 176 -15.09 16.13 4.51
N GLY A 177 -15.32 15.19 5.43
CA GLY A 177 -14.39 14.10 5.72
C GLY A 177 -13.99 13.31 4.47
N GLY A 178 -14.97 12.90 3.64
CA GLY A 178 -14.71 12.14 2.42
C GLY A 178 -13.97 12.94 1.34
N GLU A 179 -14.21 14.26 1.24
CA GLU A 179 -13.46 15.13 0.34
C GLU A 179 -12.02 15.32 0.82
N ARG A 180 -11.80 15.51 2.12
CA ARG A 180 -10.43 15.53 2.69
C ARG A 180 -9.69 14.23 2.41
N GLN A 181 -10.38 13.08 2.56
CA GLN A 181 -9.80 11.79 2.22
C GLN A 181 -9.39 11.71 0.74
N SER A 182 -10.23 12.25 -0.16
CA SER A 182 -9.90 12.33 -1.60
C SER A 182 -8.63 13.15 -1.85
N VAL A 183 -8.50 14.32 -1.19
CA VAL A 183 -7.30 15.18 -1.30
C VAL A 183 -6.07 14.42 -0.77
N ALA A 184 -6.19 13.70 0.34
CA ALA A 184 -5.08 12.93 0.91
C ALA A 184 -4.60 11.81 -0.01
N MET A 185 -5.54 11.05 -0.60
CA MET A 185 -5.24 10.01 -1.58
C MET A 185 -4.59 10.61 -2.83
N ALA A 186 -5.19 11.67 -3.41
CA ALA A 186 -4.66 12.34 -4.59
C ALA A 186 -3.24 12.88 -4.33
N ARG A 187 -3.00 13.48 -3.15
CA ARG A 187 -1.67 13.96 -2.76
C ARG A 187 -0.63 12.83 -2.68
N ALA A 188 -1.00 11.68 -2.12
CA ALA A 188 -0.09 10.52 -2.05
C ALA A 188 0.23 9.96 -3.46
N LEU A 189 -0.72 10.06 -4.40
CA LEU A 189 -0.56 9.62 -5.78
C LEU A 189 0.24 10.60 -6.66
N MET A 190 0.49 11.82 -6.22
CA MET A 190 1.25 12.82 -7.02
C MET A 190 2.64 12.34 -7.43
N MET A 191 3.30 11.54 -6.58
CA MET A 191 4.63 10.98 -6.85
C MET A 191 4.62 9.74 -7.75
N ASP A 192 3.45 9.31 -8.22
CA ASP A 192 3.29 8.10 -9.03
C ASP A 192 3.82 6.83 -8.33
N PRO A 193 3.26 6.48 -7.18
CA PRO A 193 3.78 5.36 -6.41
C PRO A 193 3.40 4.03 -7.05
N SER A 194 4.31 3.04 -6.93
CA SER A 194 4.02 1.64 -7.27
C SER A 194 3.21 0.93 -6.17
N VAL A 195 3.36 1.39 -4.93
CA VAL A 195 2.63 0.89 -3.76
C VAL A 195 1.99 2.04 -3.00
N LEU A 196 0.70 1.92 -2.68
CA LEU A 196 -0.04 2.87 -1.86
C LEU A 196 -0.50 2.20 -0.57
N LEU A 197 -0.08 2.74 0.56
CA LEU A 197 -0.48 2.32 1.90
C LEU A 197 -1.62 3.22 2.40
N LEU A 198 -2.76 2.62 2.79
CA LEU A 198 -3.95 3.32 3.27
C LEU A 198 -4.29 2.90 4.72
N ASP A 199 -4.21 3.82 5.65
CA ASP A 199 -4.50 3.58 7.07
C ASP A 199 -5.93 4.02 7.40
N GLU A 200 -6.87 3.08 7.48
CA GLU A 200 -8.30 3.24 7.77
C GLU A 200 -8.96 4.38 6.94
N PRO A 201 -8.92 4.31 5.61
CA PRO A 201 -9.39 5.41 4.77
C PRO A 201 -10.91 5.67 4.88
N SER A 202 -11.70 4.71 5.38
CA SER A 202 -13.14 4.85 5.54
C SER A 202 -13.56 5.28 6.96
N ALA A 203 -12.62 5.38 7.91
CA ALA A 203 -12.92 5.66 9.32
C ALA A 203 -13.63 7.01 9.51
N GLY A 204 -14.68 7.01 10.33
CA GLY A 204 -15.44 8.23 10.68
C GLY A 204 -16.28 8.80 9.52
N LEU A 205 -16.40 8.10 8.40
CA LEU A 205 -17.25 8.50 7.28
C LEU A 205 -18.65 7.89 7.40
N SER A 206 -19.66 8.59 6.85
CA SER A 206 -21.00 8.01 6.70
C SER A 206 -20.98 6.80 5.75
N PRO A 207 -21.95 5.84 5.86
CA PRO A 207 -21.94 4.63 5.04
C PRO A 207 -21.80 4.90 3.52
N VAL A 208 -22.53 5.89 3.00
CA VAL A 208 -22.42 6.29 1.59
C VAL A 208 -21.01 6.76 1.21
N ARG A 209 -20.35 7.52 2.10
CA ARG A 209 -18.98 8.00 1.87
C ARG A 209 -17.93 6.91 2.03
N GLN A 210 -18.20 5.91 2.88
CA GLN A 210 -17.37 4.71 2.95
C GLN A 210 -17.40 3.96 1.62
N ASP A 211 -18.61 3.73 1.04
CA ASP A 211 -18.74 3.09 -0.28
C ASP A 211 -17.98 3.82 -1.37
N GLU A 212 -18.12 5.15 -1.42
CA GLU A 212 -17.35 5.98 -2.35
C GLU A 212 -15.84 5.81 -2.17
N THR A 213 -15.38 5.69 -0.92
CA THR A 213 -13.95 5.52 -0.61
C THR A 213 -13.44 4.15 -1.07
N PHE A 214 -14.20 3.08 -0.84
CA PHE A 214 -13.87 1.75 -1.33
C PHE A 214 -13.84 1.68 -2.87
N LEU A 215 -14.86 2.24 -3.53
CA LEU A 215 -14.88 2.33 -5.00
C LEU A 215 -13.69 3.12 -5.55
N ARG A 216 -13.32 4.20 -4.88
CA ARG A 216 -12.17 5.02 -5.25
C ARG A 216 -10.85 4.24 -5.08
N THR A 217 -10.70 3.49 -3.99
CA THR A 217 -9.54 2.63 -3.77
C THR A 217 -9.40 1.59 -4.89
N ARG A 218 -10.50 0.97 -5.31
CA ARG A 218 -10.51 0.06 -6.48
C ARG A 218 -10.13 0.77 -7.78
N ARG A 219 -10.61 2.00 -8.02
CA ARG A 219 -10.22 2.78 -9.21
C ARG A 219 -8.72 3.11 -9.20
N ILE A 220 -8.15 3.48 -8.06
CA ILE A 220 -6.71 3.70 -7.92
C ILE A 220 -5.96 2.40 -8.23
N ASN A 221 -6.37 1.28 -7.66
CA ASN A 221 -5.74 -0.01 -7.92
C ASN A 221 -5.82 -0.40 -9.42
N ALA A 222 -6.96 -0.14 -10.08
CA ALA A 222 -7.14 -0.40 -11.51
C ALA A 222 -6.18 0.40 -12.42
N THR A 223 -5.51 1.44 -11.92
CA THR A 223 -4.43 2.14 -12.65
C THR A 223 -3.09 1.40 -12.60
N GLY A 224 -3.02 0.24 -11.94
CA GLY A 224 -1.81 -0.58 -11.79
C GLY A 224 -1.06 -0.36 -10.47
N VAL A 225 -1.53 0.57 -9.61
CA VAL A 225 -0.95 0.79 -8.29
C VAL A 225 -1.33 -0.36 -7.35
N SER A 226 -0.33 -1.02 -6.74
CA SER A 226 -0.58 -2.00 -5.69
C SER A 226 -1.04 -1.27 -4.42
N VAL A 227 -2.11 -1.76 -3.78
CA VAL A 227 -2.68 -1.10 -2.60
C VAL A 227 -2.60 -2.02 -1.40
N VAL A 228 -2.10 -1.53 -0.27
CA VAL A 228 -2.20 -2.20 1.02
C VAL A 228 -3.05 -1.34 1.93
N MET A 229 -4.24 -1.80 2.23
CA MET A 229 -5.24 -1.07 3.00
C MET A 229 -5.50 -1.76 4.33
N VAL A 230 -5.42 -1.00 5.40
CA VAL A 230 -5.90 -1.40 6.73
C VAL A 230 -7.29 -0.85 6.93
N GLU A 231 -8.23 -1.66 7.42
CA GLU A 231 -9.61 -1.24 7.65
C GLU A 231 -10.21 -1.85 8.92
N GLN A 232 -11.14 -1.10 9.52
CA GLN A 232 -12.00 -1.58 10.59
C GLN A 232 -13.24 -2.25 10.03
N ASN A 233 -13.80 -1.73 8.92
CA ASN A 233 -14.92 -2.35 8.22
C ASN A 233 -14.44 -3.58 7.43
N ALA A 234 -14.28 -4.69 8.15
CA ALA A 234 -13.71 -5.92 7.62
C ALA A 234 -14.53 -6.47 6.42
N ARG A 235 -15.86 -6.49 6.53
CA ARG A 235 -16.73 -7.03 5.48
C ARG A 235 -16.54 -6.29 4.15
N ARG A 236 -16.57 -4.95 4.18
CA ARG A 236 -16.40 -4.14 2.96
C ARG A 236 -14.97 -4.22 2.42
N CYS A 237 -13.98 -4.27 3.30
CA CYS A 237 -12.59 -4.44 2.93
C CYS A 237 -12.39 -5.76 2.15
N LEU A 238 -12.88 -6.88 2.70
CA LEU A 238 -12.76 -8.20 2.08
C LEU A 238 -13.51 -8.31 0.76
N GLN A 239 -14.64 -7.59 0.58
CA GLN A 239 -15.39 -7.59 -0.68
C GLN A 239 -14.62 -6.97 -1.85
N ILE A 240 -13.66 -6.07 -1.59
CA ILE A 240 -12.94 -5.37 -2.65
C ILE A 240 -11.48 -5.82 -2.80
N CYS A 241 -10.90 -6.46 -1.82
CA CYS A 241 -9.50 -6.89 -1.89
C CYS A 241 -9.34 -8.20 -2.66
N ASP A 242 -8.19 -8.34 -3.32
CA ASP A 242 -7.80 -9.58 -4.00
C ASP A 242 -7.32 -10.61 -2.96
N ARG A 243 -6.60 -10.15 -1.95
CA ARG A 243 -6.10 -10.92 -0.81
C ARG A 243 -6.31 -10.17 0.49
N GLY A 244 -6.65 -10.92 1.54
CA GLY A 244 -6.81 -10.42 2.89
C GLY A 244 -5.82 -11.04 3.87
N TYR A 245 -5.52 -10.28 4.91
CA TYR A 245 -4.82 -10.74 6.11
C TYR A 245 -5.64 -10.38 7.34
N VAL A 246 -5.79 -11.33 8.24
CA VAL A 246 -6.40 -11.10 9.55
C VAL A 246 -5.28 -10.92 10.55
N LEU A 247 -5.17 -9.73 11.13
CA LEU A 247 -4.17 -9.43 12.13
C LEU A 247 -4.77 -9.59 13.53
N ASP A 248 -4.11 -10.35 14.37
CA ASP A 248 -4.45 -10.49 15.78
C ASP A 248 -3.19 -10.46 16.64
N GLN A 249 -3.20 -9.67 17.72
CA GLN A 249 -2.09 -9.51 18.68
C GLN A 249 -0.71 -9.32 18.02
N GLY A 250 -0.67 -8.57 16.92
CA GLY A 250 0.56 -8.25 16.18
C GLY A 250 1.08 -9.38 15.29
N ARG A 251 0.24 -10.39 14.97
CA ARG A 251 0.56 -11.52 14.08
C ARG A 251 -0.50 -11.65 13.00
N ASP A 252 -0.11 -12.15 11.85
CA ASP A 252 -1.01 -12.57 10.79
C ASP A 252 -1.60 -13.95 11.15
N SER A 253 -2.84 -13.98 11.65
CA SER A 253 -3.50 -15.22 12.10
C SER A 253 -4.11 -16.02 10.94
N HIS A 254 -4.68 -15.31 9.94
CA HIS A 254 -5.29 -15.92 8.76
C HIS A 254 -4.93 -15.10 7.52
N SER A 255 -4.79 -15.77 6.39
CA SER A 255 -4.62 -15.12 5.09
C SER A 255 -5.27 -15.96 3.99
N GLY A 256 -5.80 -15.29 2.97
CA GLY A 256 -6.47 -15.92 1.84
C GLY A 256 -6.97 -14.88 0.86
N THR A 257 -7.72 -15.29 -0.15
CA THR A 257 -8.44 -14.33 -1.00
C THR A 257 -9.49 -13.59 -0.17
N GLY A 258 -9.87 -12.37 -0.59
CA GLY A 258 -10.91 -11.60 0.11
C GLY A 258 -12.22 -12.40 0.25
N HIS A 259 -12.58 -13.17 -0.78
CA HIS A 259 -13.78 -14.01 -0.80
C HIS A 259 -13.68 -15.18 0.19
N GLU A 260 -12.56 -15.90 0.19
CA GLU A 260 -12.34 -17.01 1.14
C GLU A 260 -12.44 -16.56 2.58
N LEU A 261 -11.82 -15.42 2.92
CA LEU A 261 -11.88 -14.87 4.28
C LEU A 261 -13.26 -14.33 4.65
N ALA A 262 -14.02 -13.80 3.68
CA ALA A 262 -15.37 -13.32 3.91
C ALA A 262 -16.36 -14.45 4.25
N ASP A 263 -16.08 -15.66 3.77
CA ASP A 263 -16.89 -16.85 3.98
C ASP A 263 -16.34 -17.78 5.07
N ASP A 264 -15.16 -17.50 5.63
CA ASP A 264 -14.55 -18.31 6.68
C ASP A 264 -15.34 -18.19 7.99
N PRO A 265 -15.91 -19.29 8.54
CA PRO A 265 -16.70 -19.25 9.77
C PRO A 265 -15.96 -18.66 10.96
N LYS A 266 -14.64 -18.89 11.08
CA LYS A 266 -13.82 -18.34 12.18
C LYS A 266 -13.63 -16.83 12.03
N VAL A 267 -13.39 -16.36 10.80
CA VAL A 267 -13.27 -14.93 10.51
C VAL A 267 -14.61 -14.24 10.74
N ILE A 268 -15.72 -14.88 10.34
CA ILE A 268 -17.08 -14.37 10.58
C ILE A 268 -17.35 -14.26 12.09
N GLU A 269 -17.13 -15.34 12.83
CA GLU A 269 -17.38 -15.38 14.27
C GLU A 269 -16.53 -14.33 15.04
N LEU A 270 -15.24 -14.24 14.73
CA LEU A 270 -14.31 -13.40 15.49
C LEU A 270 -14.31 -11.93 15.08
N TYR A 271 -14.57 -11.63 13.78
CA TYR A 271 -14.32 -10.29 13.23
C TYR A 271 -15.47 -9.72 12.39
N LEU A 272 -16.41 -10.55 11.92
CA LEU A 272 -17.56 -10.10 11.12
C LEU A 272 -18.88 -10.26 11.88
N GLY A 273 -18.99 -11.19 12.82
CA GLY A 273 -20.19 -11.48 13.60
C GLY A 273 -20.53 -10.44 14.66
N THR A 274 -19.56 -9.76 15.23
CA THR A 274 -19.76 -8.68 16.20
C THR A 274 -20.33 -7.39 15.60
N LEU A 275 -20.42 -7.30 14.27
CA LEU A 275 -21.00 -6.15 13.55
C LEU A 275 -22.43 -6.42 13.03
N ALA A 276 -22.98 -7.61 13.26
CA ALA A 276 -24.35 -7.95 12.86
C ALA A 276 -25.42 -7.42 13.84
N ASP A 277 -25.01 -6.99 15.04
CA ASP A 277 -25.93 -6.53 16.12
C ASP A 277 -26.04 -5.00 16.20
N GLU A 278 -25.41 -4.23 15.31
CA GLU A 278 -25.54 -2.76 15.22
C GLU A 278 -26.26 -2.34 13.93
N VAL A 279 -27.50 -2.82 13.70
CA VAL A 279 -28.44 -2.28 12.70
C VAL A 279 -29.70 -1.81 13.38
#